data_dfb1c3e79e57d886bfe459adbb17150f
#
_entry.id   dfb1c3e79e57d886bfe459adbb17150f
#
_cell.length_a   1.000
_cell.length_b   1.000
_cell.length_c   1.000
_cell.angle_alpha   90.00
_cell.angle_beta   90.00
_cell.angle_gamma   90.00
#
_symmetry.space_group_name_H-M   'P 1'
#
loop_
_entity.id
_entity.type
_entity.pdbx_description
1 polymer ?
#
loop_
_entity_poly.entity_id
_entity_poly.type
_entity_poly.pdbx_seq_one_letter_code
_entity_poly.pdbx_strand_id
1 'polypeptide(L)'
;QVDLQMSNKRGKQLNKYVPDYVLFDLETTGISANYDEVIEISGVKVRGGKIIDEFSTLVNPGRTIPYGASAVNHIYDEMVADAPEFEEVLPLFLAFIGNDILVGHNIAAFDMKFLYRDFEKYMGLILPNDFVDTLRLAKIVFPDWKHRRLGDLANYYGISTVGAHRALTDCKMNQKVFELLGKELSGEGTMDVRQNVKTCPKCGMMMVKRKGKFGEFWGCKGFPDCRYTENI
;
A
#
# COMPACT_ATOMS: atom_id res chain seq x y z
N GLN A 1 27.10 8.34 7.33
CA GLN A 1 27.21 8.36 5.87
C GLN A 1 26.62 7.06 5.35
N VAL A 2 25.48 7.13 4.70
CA VAL A 2 24.92 5.98 3.99
C VAL A 2 25.68 5.91 2.67
N ASP A 3 26.57 4.91 2.52
CA ASP A 3 27.20 4.60 1.23
C ASP A 3 26.11 4.01 0.32
N LEU A 4 25.34 4.88 -0.31
CA LEU A 4 24.50 4.50 -1.41
C LEU A 4 25.43 4.14 -2.58
N GLN A 5 25.47 2.88 -2.95
CA GLN A 5 26.10 2.46 -4.19
C GLN A 5 25.40 3.23 -5.32
N MET A 6 26.06 4.27 -5.87
CA MET A 6 25.56 5.03 -7.01
C MET A 6 25.41 4.07 -8.20
N SER A 7 24.23 3.50 -8.32
CA SER A 7 23.86 2.66 -9.46
C SER A 7 23.30 3.55 -10.56
N ASN A 8 23.78 3.41 -11.77
CA ASN A 8 23.20 4.05 -12.94
C ASN A 8 21.92 3.34 -13.43
N LYS A 9 21.30 2.49 -12.60
CA LYS A 9 20.11 1.71 -12.96
C LYS A 9 19.11 1.72 -11.81
N ARG A 10 17.83 1.82 -12.17
CA ARG A 10 16.70 1.61 -11.25
C ARG A 10 16.71 0.18 -10.71
N GLY A 11 16.23 0.03 -9.50
CA GLY A 11 16.02 -1.27 -8.88
C GLY A 11 15.04 -2.15 -9.65
N LYS A 12 15.06 -3.44 -9.37
CA LYS A 12 14.23 -4.44 -10.04
C LYS A 12 13.01 -4.77 -9.20
N GLN A 13 11.90 -5.07 -9.86
CA GLN A 13 10.74 -5.65 -9.22
C GLN A 13 10.98 -7.12 -8.88
N LEU A 14 10.82 -7.47 -7.61
CA LEU A 14 10.94 -8.84 -7.10
C LEU A 14 9.53 -9.43 -6.89
N ASN A 15 9.38 -10.73 -7.17
CA ASN A 15 8.13 -11.47 -6.97
C ASN A 15 8.29 -12.51 -5.85
N LYS A 16 8.79 -12.07 -4.69
CA LYS A 16 9.02 -12.93 -3.53
C LYS A 16 8.79 -12.18 -2.22
N TYR A 17 8.54 -12.89 -1.15
CA TYR A 17 8.59 -12.36 0.20
C TYR A 17 10.04 -12.10 0.62
N VAL A 18 10.25 -11.04 1.40
CA VAL A 18 11.53 -10.72 2.06
C VAL A 18 11.24 -10.32 3.52
N PRO A 19 12.06 -10.77 4.49
CA PRO A 19 11.81 -10.51 5.91
C PRO A 19 12.24 -9.12 6.39
N ASP A 20 13.17 -8.48 5.66
CA ASP A 20 13.75 -7.18 5.96
C ASP A 20 13.48 -6.22 4.79
N TYR A 21 12.79 -5.12 5.08
CA TYR A 21 12.34 -4.18 4.06
C TYR A 21 11.89 -2.83 4.65
N VAL A 22 11.69 -1.86 3.78
CA VAL A 22 10.89 -0.66 4.08
C VAL A 22 9.62 -0.70 3.26
N LEU A 23 8.49 -0.70 3.95
CA LEU A 23 7.19 -0.56 3.29
C LEU A 23 6.80 0.91 3.32
N PHE A 24 6.36 1.44 2.18
CA PHE A 24 5.98 2.85 2.05
C PHE A 24 4.70 3.03 1.23
N ASP A 25 4.12 4.19 1.37
CA ASP A 25 2.91 4.63 0.69
C ASP A 25 2.93 6.15 0.50
N LEU A 26 2.32 6.64 -0.57
CA LEU A 26 2.21 8.05 -0.91
C LEU A 26 0.76 8.48 -1.02
N GLU A 27 0.44 9.67 -0.50
CA GLU A 27 -0.74 10.40 -0.89
C GLU A 27 -0.36 11.53 -1.85
N THR A 28 -1.20 11.79 -2.84
CA THR A 28 -0.87 12.70 -3.94
C THR A 28 -2.05 13.59 -4.30
N THR A 29 -1.78 14.67 -5.03
CA THR A 29 -2.84 15.56 -5.56
C THR A 29 -3.65 14.94 -6.70
N GLY A 30 -3.21 13.78 -7.23
CA GLY A 30 -3.88 13.05 -8.30
C GLY A 30 -3.06 11.84 -8.75
N ILE A 31 -3.44 11.22 -9.87
CA ILE A 31 -2.93 9.91 -10.27
C ILE A 31 -1.76 9.93 -11.25
N SER A 32 -1.39 11.11 -11.73
CA SER A 32 -0.38 11.24 -12.79
C SER A 32 0.94 11.76 -12.25
N ALA A 33 1.97 10.93 -12.21
CA ALA A 33 3.31 11.36 -11.83
C ALA A 33 3.91 12.47 -12.72
N ASN A 34 3.32 12.78 -13.87
CA ASN A 34 3.78 13.89 -14.73
C ASN A 34 3.19 15.23 -14.32
N TYR A 35 2.05 15.24 -13.62
CA TYR A 35 1.27 16.47 -13.37
C TYR A 35 0.89 16.66 -11.90
N ASP A 36 0.95 15.60 -11.11
CA ASP A 36 0.52 15.63 -9.72
C ASP A 36 1.72 15.56 -8.76
N GLU A 37 1.49 16.05 -7.54
CA GLU A 37 2.53 16.18 -6.54
C GLU A 37 2.22 15.31 -5.31
N VAL A 38 3.27 14.92 -4.57
CA VAL A 38 3.14 14.21 -3.30
C VAL A 38 2.69 15.18 -2.22
N ILE A 39 1.73 14.77 -1.39
CA ILE A 39 1.20 15.55 -0.25
C ILE A 39 1.37 14.83 1.10
N GLU A 40 1.62 13.53 1.10
CA GLU A 40 2.04 12.77 2.29
C GLU A 40 2.95 11.63 1.83
N ILE A 41 4.02 11.36 2.58
CA ILE A 41 4.86 10.19 2.43
C ILE A 41 5.03 9.52 3.78
N SER A 42 4.77 8.22 3.83
CA SER A 42 4.97 7.42 5.03
C SER A 42 5.68 6.13 4.73
N GLY A 43 6.37 5.60 5.73
CA GLY A 43 7.01 4.30 5.63
C GLY A 43 7.17 3.65 7.00
N VAL A 44 7.28 2.33 6.99
CA VAL A 44 7.63 1.52 8.15
C VAL A 44 8.83 0.65 7.80
N LYS A 45 9.83 0.67 8.66
CA LYS A 45 11.01 -0.19 8.54
C LYS A 45 10.76 -1.49 9.28
N VAL A 46 10.96 -2.60 8.57
CA VAL A 46 10.65 -3.94 9.08
C VAL A 46 11.90 -4.80 9.11
N ARG A 47 12.07 -5.54 10.20
CA ARG A 47 13.12 -6.55 10.36
C ARG A 47 12.51 -7.81 10.97
N GLY A 48 12.69 -8.94 10.28
CA GLY A 48 12.11 -10.21 10.71
C GLY A 48 10.58 -10.14 10.89
N GLY A 49 9.87 -9.43 10.02
CA GLY A 49 8.43 -9.26 10.07
C GLY A 49 7.90 -8.29 11.14
N LYS A 50 8.78 -7.59 11.87
CA LYS A 50 8.40 -6.63 12.93
C LYS A 50 8.76 -5.21 12.52
N ILE A 51 7.85 -4.27 12.73
CA ILE A 51 8.12 -2.84 12.56
C ILE A 51 9.09 -2.41 13.66
N ILE A 52 10.22 -1.81 13.26
CA ILE A 52 11.26 -1.31 14.15
C ILE A 52 11.42 0.21 14.09
N ASP A 53 10.92 0.85 13.04
CA ASP A 53 11.01 2.30 12.85
C ASP A 53 9.90 2.78 11.91
N GLU A 54 9.52 4.06 12.03
CA GLU A 54 8.46 4.68 11.26
C GLU A 54 8.89 6.05 10.72
N PHE A 55 8.49 6.36 9.52
CA PHE A 55 8.65 7.65 8.88
C PHE A 55 7.27 8.14 8.42
N SER A 56 6.91 9.39 8.69
CA SER A 56 5.67 9.98 8.18
C SER A 56 5.78 11.49 8.20
N THR A 57 5.43 12.11 7.08
CA THR A 57 5.33 13.56 6.98
C THR A 57 4.34 13.98 5.91
N LEU A 58 3.62 15.07 6.19
CA LEU A 58 2.92 15.83 5.17
C LEU A 58 3.94 16.58 4.31
N VAL A 59 3.55 16.91 3.08
CA VAL A 59 4.37 17.61 2.11
C VAL A 59 3.55 18.75 1.51
N ASN A 60 4.15 19.93 1.43
CA ASN A 60 3.56 21.04 0.72
C ASN A 60 3.75 20.85 -0.80
N PRO A 61 2.65 20.68 -1.58
CA PRO A 61 2.75 20.45 -3.01
C PRO A 61 3.04 21.73 -3.82
N GLY A 62 3.11 22.92 -3.17
CA GLY A 62 3.26 24.21 -3.84
C GLY A 62 2.07 24.61 -4.71
N ARG A 63 0.93 23.93 -4.55
CA ARG A 63 -0.31 24.15 -5.31
C ARG A 63 -1.53 23.68 -4.53
N THR A 64 -2.71 24.15 -4.92
CA THR A 64 -3.98 23.71 -4.33
C THR A 64 -4.23 22.22 -4.60
N ILE A 65 -4.67 21.50 -3.58
CA ILE A 65 -5.04 20.09 -3.64
C ILE A 65 -6.44 20.01 -4.28
N PRO A 66 -6.61 19.26 -5.39
CA PRO A 66 -7.92 19.09 -6.01
C PRO A 66 -8.90 18.40 -5.04
N TYR A 67 -10.16 18.86 -5.05
CA TYR A 67 -11.22 18.29 -4.20
C TYR A 67 -11.33 16.75 -4.32
N GLY A 68 -11.14 16.21 -5.54
CA GLY A 68 -11.18 14.77 -5.76
C GLY A 68 -10.10 13.99 -5.00
N ALA A 69 -8.91 14.59 -4.79
CA ALA A 69 -7.85 14.01 -3.99
C ALA A 69 -8.19 14.10 -2.50
N SER A 70 -8.57 15.30 -2.02
CA SER A 70 -8.95 15.51 -0.62
C SER A 70 -10.16 14.65 -0.19
N ALA A 71 -11.08 14.38 -1.11
CA ALA A 71 -12.23 13.50 -0.84
C ALA A 71 -11.81 12.03 -0.60
N VAL A 72 -10.63 11.63 -1.05
CA VAL A 72 -10.09 10.26 -0.87
C VAL A 72 -9.15 10.19 0.33
N ASN A 73 -8.14 11.07 0.38
CA ASN A 73 -7.07 11.00 1.37
C ASN A 73 -7.29 11.87 2.61
N HIS A 74 -8.33 12.73 2.59
CA HIS A 74 -8.67 13.64 3.68
C HIS A 74 -7.56 14.62 4.07
N ILE A 75 -6.71 14.98 3.09
CA ILE A 75 -5.67 16.01 3.25
C ILE A 75 -6.15 17.27 2.53
N TYR A 76 -6.10 18.40 3.21
CA TYR A 76 -6.58 19.70 2.74
C TYR A 76 -5.46 20.72 2.72
N ASP A 77 -5.63 21.81 1.96
CA ASP A 77 -4.60 22.84 1.76
C ASP A 77 -4.05 23.39 3.09
N GLU A 78 -4.93 23.62 4.06
CA GLU A 78 -4.53 24.12 5.40
C GLU A 78 -3.64 23.16 6.18
N MET A 79 -3.71 21.84 5.90
CA MET A 79 -2.90 20.85 6.59
C MET A 79 -1.46 20.82 6.07
N VAL A 80 -1.25 21.21 4.82
CA VAL A 80 0.05 21.16 4.15
C VAL A 80 0.71 22.53 3.99
N ALA A 81 0.04 23.61 4.37
CA ALA A 81 0.50 24.99 4.17
C ALA A 81 1.88 25.25 4.79
N ASP A 82 2.13 24.73 5.98
CA ASP A 82 3.39 24.87 6.73
C ASP A 82 4.26 23.59 6.67
N ALA A 83 3.87 22.60 5.84
CA ALA A 83 4.65 21.39 5.67
C ALA A 83 5.90 21.66 4.80
N PRO A 84 6.98 20.86 4.95
CA PRO A 84 8.16 20.99 4.10
C PRO A 84 7.81 20.67 2.64
N GLU A 85 8.56 21.22 1.70
CA GLU A 85 8.50 20.84 0.30
C GLU A 85 9.12 19.45 0.09
N PHE A 86 8.74 18.76 -0.99
CA PHE A 86 9.20 17.40 -1.20
C PHE A 86 10.71 17.31 -1.41
N GLU A 87 11.34 18.35 -1.97
CA GLU A 87 12.80 18.47 -2.09
C GLU A 87 13.51 18.39 -0.73
N GLU A 88 12.91 18.93 0.33
CA GLU A 88 13.45 18.87 1.69
C GLU A 88 13.23 17.51 2.36
N VAL A 89 12.14 16.84 2.00
CA VAL A 89 11.74 15.53 2.57
C VAL A 89 12.55 14.38 1.96
N LEU A 90 12.86 14.44 0.67
CA LEU A 90 13.52 13.35 -0.06
C LEU A 90 14.85 12.89 0.55
N PRO A 91 15.79 13.78 0.99
CA PRO A 91 17.03 13.35 1.64
C PRO A 91 16.78 12.58 2.95
N LEU A 92 15.75 12.97 3.70
CA LEU A 92 15.37 12.31 4.96
C LEU A 92 14.78 10.94 4.68
N PHE A 93 13.89 10.85 3.68
CA PHE A 93 13.33 9.58 3.25
C PHE A 93 14.41 8.65 2.67
N LEU A 94 15.37 9.19 1.90
CA LEU A 94 16.50 8.41 1.39
C LEU A 94 17.33 7.82 2.53
N ALA A 95 17.62 8.60 3.58
CA ALA A 95 18.32 8.11 4.77
C ALA A 95 17.51 7.02 5.50
N PHE A 96 16.18 7.17 5.55
CA PHE A 96 15.29 6.19 6.14
C PHE A 96 15.28 4.87 5.37
N ILE A 97 15.14 4.89 4.04
CA ILE A 97 15.10 3.67 3.24
C ILE A 97 16.48 3.00 3.10
N GLY A 98 17.56 3.78 3.04
CA GLY A 98 18.90 3.24 2.82
C GLY A 98 18.96 2.32 1.60
N ASN A 99 19.55 1.14 1.77
CA ASN A 99 19.65 0.10 0.74
C ASN A 99 18.58 -0.99 0.87
N ASP A 100 17.55 -0.77 1.68
CA ASP A 100 16.49 -1.75 1.89
C ASP A 100 15.66 -2.00 0.64
N ILE A 101 15.10 -3.20 0.54
CA ILE A 101 14.08 -3.50 -0.46
C ILE A 101 12.82 -2.70 -0.11
N LEU A 102 12.25 -2.03 -1.09
CA LEU A 102 11.02 -1.27 -0.93
C LEU A 102 9.80 -2.18 -1.14
N VAL A 103 8.78 -2.01 -0.32
CA VAL A 103 7.52 -2.76 -0.44
C VAL A 103 6.35 -1.78 -0.45
N GLY A 104 5.31 -2.09 -1.20
CA GLY A 104 4.07 -1.32 -1.17
C GLY A 104 3.00 -1.96 -2.05
N HIS A 105 1.79 -1.41 -2.02
CA HIS A 105 0.65 -1.96 -2.76
C HIS A 105 0.41 -1.20 -4.05
N ASN A 106 0.54 -1.85 -5.20
CA ASN A 106 0.44 -1.23 -6.52
C ASN A 106 1.55 -0.19 -6.81
N ILE A 107 2.64 -0.24 -6.07
CA ILE A 107 3.72 0.77 -6.15
C ILE A 107 4.41 0.79 -7.51
N ALA A 108 4.50 -0.36 -8.20
CA ALA A 108 5.10 -0.43 -9.54
C ALA A 108 4.38 0.48 -10.55
N ALA A 109 3.06 0.57 -10.44
CA ALA A 109 2.24 1.35 -11.35
C ALA A 109 2.04 2.80 -10.90
N PHE A 110 2.24 3.11 -9.61
CA PHE A 110 1.93 4.39 -9.02
C PHE A 110 3.12 5.00 -8.26
N ASP A 111 3.35 4.67 -7.01
CA ASP A 111 4.27 5.36 -6.09
C ASP A 111 5.71 5.45 -6.60
N MET A 112 6.23 4.37 -7.17
CA MET A 112 7.59 4.33 -7.71
C MET A 112 7.80 5.34 -8.85
N LYS A 113 6.75 5.71 -9.58
CA LYS A 113 6.85 6.70 -10.65
C LYS A 113 7.10 8.10 -10.09
N PHE A 114 6.41 8.45 -9.00
CA PHE A 114 6.64 9.70 -8.29
C PHE A 114 8.03 9.73 -7.69
N LEU A 115 8.44 8.68 -6.97
CA LEU A 115 9.79 8.62 -6.40
C LEU A 115 10.88 8.73 -7.47
N TYR A 116 10.77 7.99 -8.58
CA TYR A 116 11.77 8.06 -9.66
C TYR A 116 11.87 9.46 -10.25
N ARG A 117 10.72 10.11 -10.52
CA ARG A 117 10.68 11.50 -11.02
C ARG A 117 11.36 12.44 -10.04
N ASP A 118 11.00 12.38 -8.78
CA ASP A 118 11.38 13.39 -7.79
C ASP A 118 12.81 13.19 -7.29
N PHE A 119 13.29 11.96 -7.12
CA PHE A 119 14.69 11.69 -6.85
C PHE A 119 15.59 12.17 -8.01
N GLU A 120 15.19 11.96 -9.25
CA GLU A 120 15.94 12.44 -10.43
C GLU A 120 15.88 13.96 -10.53
N LYS A 121 14.69 14.57 -10.35
CA LYS A 121 14.47 16.02 -10.45
C LYS A 121 15.22 16.80 -9.38
N TYR A 122 15.11 16.41 -8.12
CA TYR A 122 15.61 17.20 -6.99
C TYR A 122 17.00 16.78 -6.50
N MET A 123 17.38 15.53 -6.71
CA MET A 123 18.67 15.00 -6.21
C MET A 123 19.60 14.52 -7.31
N GLY A 124 19.17 14.49 -8.58
CA GLY A 124 19.94 13.89 -9.67
C GLY A 124 20.24 12.42 -9.45
N LEU A 125 19.41 11.72 -8.64
CA LEU A 125 19.65 10.36 -8.19
C LEU A 125 18.71 9.38 -8.90
N ILE A 126 19.28 8.30 -9.45
CA ILE A 126 18.49 7.15 -9.89
C ILE A 126 18.33 6.20 -8.71
N LEU A 127 17.10 6.04 -8.20
CA LEU A 127 16.80 5.20 -7.04
C LEU A 127 17.09 3.72 -7.35
N PRO A 128 18.10 3.10 -6.69
CA PRO A 128 18.58 1.77 -7.04
C PRO A 128 17.87 0.65 -6.27
N ASN A 129 17.04 0.98 -5.29
CA ASN A 129 16.40 0.00 -4.42
C ASN A 129 15.53 -0.97 -5.22
N ASP A 130 15.75 -2.26 -5.05
CA ASP A 130 14.82 -3.28 -5.51
C ASP A 130 13.50 -3.14 -4.76
N PHE A 131 12.40 -3.61 -5.36
CA PHE A 131 11.09 -3.45 -4.73
C PHE A 131 10.18 -4.66 -4.95
N VAL A 132 9.22 -4.81 -4.04
CA VAL A 132 8.14 -5.83 -4.09
C VAL A 132 6.80 -5.11 -4.12
N ASP A 133 5.97 -5.45 -5.09
CA ASP A 133 4.60 -4.96 -5.19
C ASP A 133 3.63 -6.01 -4.63
N THR A 134 2.97 -5.69 -3.52
CA THR A 134 2.05 -6.61 -2.83
C THR A 134 0.82 -6.94 -3.67
N LEU A 135 0.37 -6.03 -4.56
CA LEU A 135 -0.67 -6.34 -5.55
C LEU A 135 -0.21 -7.45 -6.52
N ARG A 136 1.07 -7.43 -6.92
CA ARG A 136 1.63 -8.47 -7.80
C ARG A 136 1.69 -9.81 -7.08
N LEU A 137 2.13 -9.83 -5.82
CA LEU A 137 2.11 -11.07 -5.02
C LEU A 137 0.69 -11.57 -4.77
N ALA A 138 -0.25 -10.68 -4.49
CA ALA A 138 -1.65 -11.05 -4.34
C ALA A 138 -2.25 -11.68 -5.60
N LYS A 139 -1.80 -11.28 -6.79
CA LYS A 139 -2.20 -11.93 -8.05
C LYS A 139 -1.65 -13.34 -8.19
N ILE A 140 -0.50 -13.63 -7.60
CA ILE A 140 0.08 -14.98 -7.58
C ILE A 140 -0.67 -15.86 -6.58
N VAL A 141 -0.93 -15.35 -5.38
CA VAL A 141 -1.60 -16.09 -4.31
C VAL A 141 -3.10 -16.32 -4.61
N PHE A 142 -3.76 -15.32 -5.18
CA PHE A 142 -5.20 -15.34 -5.47
C PHE A 142 -5.49 -15.10 -6.96
N PRO A 143 -5.12 -16.04 -7.87
CA PRO A 143 -5.23 -15.82 -9.30
C PRO A 143 -6.68 -15.57 -9.76
N ASP A 144 -7.66 -16.21 -9.13
CA ASP A 144 -9.07 -16.17 -9.53
C ASP A 144 -9.84 -14.98 -8.96
N TRP A 145 -9.23 -14.18 -8.09
CA TRP A 145 -9.92 -13.01 -7.53
C TRP A 145 -10.07 -11.91 -8.59
N LYS A 146 -11.26 -11.29 -8.61
CA LYS A 146 -11.54 -10.14 -9.49
C LYS A 146 -10.84 -8.87 -8.99
N HIS A 147 -10.86 -8.63 -7.68
CA HIS A 147 -10.30 -7.43 -7.04
C HIS A 147 -9.29 -7.84 -5.96
N ARG A 148 -8.19 -7.11 -5.87
CA ARG A 148 -7.09 -7.34 -4.92
C ARG A 148 -6.56 -6.03 -4.37
N ARG A 149 -7.48 -5.06 -4.15
CA ARG A 149 -7.13 -3.79 -3.48
C ARG A 149 -6.63 -4.09 -2.07
N LEU A 150 -5.83 -3.20 -1.51
CA LEU A 150 -5.28 -3.38 -0.16
C LEU A 150 -6.39 -3.67 0.87
N GLY A 151 -7.48 -2.91 0.82
CA GLY A 151 -8.66 -3.15 1.67
C GLY A 151 -9.33 -4.51 1.46
N ASP A 152 -9.32 -5.05 0.24
CA ASP A 152 -9.88 -6.38 -0.05
C ASP A 152 -9.04 -7.48 0.63
N LEU A 153 -7.71 -7.35 0.54
CA LEU A 153 -6.76 -8.26 1.18
C LEU A 153 -6.82 -8.15 2.70
N ALA A 154 -6.83 -6.92 3.24
CA ALA A 154 -6.95 -6.68 4.67
C ALA A 154 -8.23 -7.30 5.23
N ASN A 155 -9.37 -7.11 4.55
CA ASN A 155 -10.63 -7.71 4.95
C ASN A 155 -10.60 -9.25 4.91
N TYR A 156 -9.95 -9.84 3.90
CA TYR A 156 -9.79 -11.29 3.80
C TYR A 156 -9.01 -11.85 4.98
N TYR A 157 -7.93 -11.19 5.36
CA TYR A 157 -7.09 -11.60 6.49
C TYR A 157 -7.60 -11.14 7.86
N GLY A 158 -8.77 -10.51 7.94
CA GLY A 158 -9.33 -10.01 9.21
C GLY A 158 -8.58 -8.80 9.80
N ILE A 159 -7.83 -8.08 8.98
CA ILE A 159 -7.08 -6.88 9.38
C ILE A 159 -8.04 -5.68 9.35
N SER A 160 -8.00 -4.85 10.40
CA SER A 160 -8.79 -3.62 10.47
C SER A 160 -8.42 -2.64 9.35
N THR A 161 -9.43 -2.06 8.71
CA THR A 161 -9.31 -1.01 7.70
C THR A 161 -9.71 0.37 8.24
N VAL A 162 -9.86 0.51 9.56
CA VAL A 162 -10.17 1.79 10.21
C VAL A 162 -8.99 2.74 10.03
N GLY A 163 -9.25 3.94 9.54
CA GLY A 163 -8.23 4.95 9.26
C GLY A 163 -7.48 4.76 7.93
N ALA A 164 -7.95 3.88 7.04
CA ALA A 164 -7.45 3.78 5.66
C ALA A 164 -7.51 5.14 4.93
N HIS A 165 -6.69 5.27 3.89
CA HIS A 165 -6.46 6.51 3.14
C HIS A 165 -5.66 7.57 3.91
N ARG A 166 -4.78 7.11 4.78
CA ARG A 166 -3.68 7.87 5.39
C ARG A 166 -2.44 6.99 5.28
N ALA A 167 -1.40 7.51 4.65
CA ALA A 167 -0.24 6.74 4.20
C ALA A 167 0.37 5.85 5.32
N LEU A 168 0.53 6.35 6.54
CA LEU A 168 1.08 5.55 7.63
C LEU A 168 0.16 4.39 8.08
N THR A 169 -1.15 4.61 8.07
CA THR A 169 -2.14 3.57 8.40
C THR A 169 -2.13 2.50 7.31
N ASP A 170 -2.07 2.91 6.05
CA ASP A 170 -2.01 1.99 4.91
C ASP A 170 -0.68 1.21 4.90
N CYS A 171 0.44 1.84 5.27
CA CYS A 171 1.71 1.14 5.51
C CYS A 171 1.56 0.03 6.56
N LYS A 172 1.00 0.32 7.73
CA LYS A 172 0.82 -0.66 8.82
C LYS A 172 -0.15 -1.78 8.45
N MET A 173 -1.19 -1.46 7.71
CA MET A 173 -2.15 -2.43 7.18
C MET A 173 -1.48 -3.33 6.14
N ASN A 174 -0.76 -2.74 5.18
CA ASN A 174 -0.09 -3.48 4.12
C ASN A 174 1.07 -4.34 4.66
N GLN A 175 1.76 -3.89 5.71
CA GLN A 175 2.78 -4.69 6.39
C GLN A 175 2.20 -6.04 6.84
N LYS A 176 1.05 -6.02 7.53
CA LYS A 176 0.37 -7.25 7.96
C LYS A 176 -0.08 -8.11 6.79
N VAL A 177 -0.60 -7.48 5.73
CA VAL A 177 -0.98 -8.18 4.48
C VAL A 177 0.24 -8.84 3.85
N PHE A 178 1.39 -8.14 3.77
CA PHE A 178 2.61 -8.67 3.17
C PHE A 178 3.16 -9.88 3.92
N GLU A 179 3.17 -9.85 5.27
CA GLU A 179 3.56 -10.99 6.10
C GLU A 179 2.68 -12.22 5.83
N LEU A 180 1.37 -12.02 5.70
CA LEU A 180 0.43 -13.11 5.43
C LEU A 180 0.54 -13.63 3.99
N LEU A 181 0.75 -12.76 3.01
CA LEU A 181 1.07 -13.18 1.64
C LEU A 181 2.38 -13.99 1.59
N GLY A 182 3.38 -13.62 2.39
CA GLY A 182 4.63 -14.39 2.52
C GLY A 182 4.40 -15.82 3.00
N LYS A 183 3.56 -16.01 4.00
CA LYS A 183 3.18 -17.34 4.52
C LYS A 183 2.41 -18.16 3.47
N GLU A 184 1.51 -17.53 2.72
CA GLU A 184 0.81 -18.21 1.62
C GLU A 184 1.78 -18.69 0.54
N LEU A 185 2.78 -17.87 0.18
CA LEU A 185 3.80 -18.20 -0.82
C LEU A 185 4.74 -19.33 -0.38
N SER A 186 5.05 -19.43 0.93
CA SER A 186 5.89 -20.50 1.49
C SER A 186 5.18 -21.84 1.65
N GLY A 187 3.87 -21.89 1.42
CA GLY A 187 3.05 -23.06 1.69
C GLY A 187 2.72 -23.24 3.19
N GLU A 188 3.19 -22.36 4.06
CA GLU A 188 2.80 -22.26 5.48
C GLU A 188 1.47 -21.52 5.65
N GLY A 189 0.71 -21.44 4.54
CA GLY A 189 -0.53 -20.69 4.45
C GLY A 189 -1.45 -20.97 5.63
N THR A 190 -2.07 -19.92 6.11
CA THR A 190 -2.96 -19.87 7.27
C THR A 190 -4.19 -20.76 7.07
N MET A 191 -4.00 -22.08 7.19
CA MET A 191 -5.13 -23.06 7.22
C MET A 191 -6.20 -22.62 8.24
N ASP A 192 -5.81 -22.02 9.38
CA ASP A 192 -6.71 -21.54 10.41
C ASP A 192 -7.59 -20.36 9.98
N VAL A 193 -7.07 -19.44 9.19
CA VAL A 193 -7.86 -18.28 8.69
C VAL A 193 -8.81 -18.72 7.58
N ARG A 194 -8.40 -19.69 6.74
CA ARG A 194 -9.23 -20.22 5.66
C ARG A 194 -10.43 -21.04 6.17
N GLN A 195 -10.31 -21.71 7.31
CA GLN A 195 -11.38 -22.55 7.84
C GLN A 195 -12.60 -21.77 8.37
N ASN A 196 -12.44 -20.47 8.67
CA ASN A 196 -13.49 -19.64 9.24
C ASN A 196 -14.01 -18.52 8.33
N VAL A 197 -13.46 -18.34 7.16
CA VAL A 197 -13.86 -17.25 6.24
C VAL A 197 -14.68 -17.82 5.09
N LYS A 198 -15.98 -17.54 5.10
CA LYS A 198 -16.86 -17.87 3.97
C LYS A 198 -16.52 -16.96 2.80
N THR A 199 -16.11 -17.53 1.67
CA THR A 199 -15.75 -16.80 0.45
C THR A 199 -16.90 -16.81 -0.56
N CYS A 200 -17.01 -15.72 -1.31
CA CYS A 200 -18.01 -15.59 -2.37
C CYS A 200 -17.64 -16.48 -3.57
N PRO A 201 -18.50 -17.42 -4.00
CA PRO A 201 -18.21 -18.29 -5.13
C PRO A 201 -18.13 -17.55 -6.47
N LYS A 202 -18.68 -16.32 -6.52
CA LYS A 202 -18.71 -15.53 -7.76
C LYS A 202 -17.45 -14.68 -7.99
N CYS A 203 -16.83 -14.15 -6.90
CA CYS A 203 -15.69 -13.21 -7.04
C CYS A 203 -14.52 -13.51 -6.08
N GLY A 204 -14.61 -14.55 -5.25
CA GLY A 204 -13.59 -14.93 -4.27
C GLY A 204 -13.50 -14.05 -3.02
N MET A 205 -14.22 -12.93 -2.97
CA MET A 205 -14.21 -12.01 -1.83
C MET A 205 -14.90 -12.63 -0.60
N MET A 206 -14.49 -12.19 0.58
CA MET A 206 -15.13 -12.59 1.84
C MET A 206 -16.63 -12.29 1.84
N MET A 207 -17.41 -13.20 2.39
CA MET A 207 -18.81 -12.97 2.69
C MET A 207 -19.00 -12.55 4.15
N VAL A 208 -19.89 -11.61 4.38
CA VAL A 208 -20.24 -11.10 5.72
C VAL A 208 -21.72 -11.26 5.99
N LYS A 209 -22.08 -11.52 7.25
CA LYS A 209 -23.47 -11.52 7.67
C LYS A 209 -24.05 -10.12 7.59
N ARG A 210 -25.19 -10.00 6.94
CA ARG A 210 -25.97 -8.76 6.81
C ARG A 210 -27.39 -9.01 7.26
N LYS A 211 -28.03 -7.98 7.82
CA LYS A 211 -29.43 -8.03 8.21
C LYS A 211 -30.28 -7.38 7.11
N GLY A 212 -31.19 -8.12 6.53
CA GLY A 212 -32.15 -7.68 5.52
C GLY A 212 -33.58 -7.66 6.05
N LYS A 213 -34.54 -7.31 5.19
CA LYS A 213 -35.97 -7.25 5.52
C LYS A 213 -36.54 -8.62 5.95
N PHE A 214 -35.96 -9.70 5.46
CA PHE A 214 -36.45 -11.08 5.67
C PHE A 214 -35.57 -11.91 6.58
N GLY A 215 -34.59 -11.30 7.29
CA GLY A 215 -33.69 -12.00 8.18
C GLY A 215 -32.22 -11.75 7.87
N GLU A 216 -31.35 -12.56 8.45
CA GLU A 216 -29.89 -12.49 8.19
C GLU A 216 -29.54 -13.28 6.93
N PHE A 217 -28.55 -12.78 6.21
CA PHE A 217 -28.02 -13.42 5.01
C PHE A 217 -26.52 -13.16 4.88
N TRP A 218 -25.84 -14.03 4.14
CA TRP A 218 -24.46 -13.78 3.73
C TRP A 218 -24.44 -12.87 2.51
N GLY A 219 -23.79 -11.71 2.60
CA GLY A 219 -23.57 -10.78 1.49
C GLY A 219 -22.11 -10.68 1.11
N CYS A 220 -21.81 -10.64 -0.17
CA CYS A 220 -20.46 -10.43 -0.65
C CYS A 220 -19.94 -9.03 -0.25
N LYS A 221 -18.72 -8.94 0.26
CA LYS A 221 -18.05 -7.65 0.52
C LYS A 221 -17.69 -6.88 -0.75
N GLY A 222 -17.65 -7.53 -1.90
CA GLY A 222 -17.45 -6.90 -3.20
C GLY A 222 -18.64 -6.08 -3.73
N PHE A 223 -19.70 -5.87 -2.94
CA PHE A 223 -20.79 -4.96 -3.30
C PHE A 223 -20.28 -3.52 -3.44
N PRO A 224 -20.68 -2.75 -4.44
CA PRO A 224 -21.76 -3.02 -5.43
C PRO A 224 -21.34 -3.85 -6.67
N ASP A 225 -20.06 -4.11 -6.89
CA ASP A 225 -19.55 -4.80 -8.08
C ASP A 225 -19.92 -6.29 -8.10
N CYS A 226 -19.96 -6.91 -6.92
CA CYS A 226 -20.47 -8.27 -6.76
C CYS A 226 -21.68 -8.28 -5.82
N ARG A 227 -22.84 -8.67 -6.37
CA ARG A 227 -24.12 -8.68 -5.64
C ARG A 227 -24.50 -10.08 -5.17
N TYR A 228 -23.54 -11.01 -5.07
CA TYR A 228 -23.84 -12.35 -4.62
C TYR A 228 -24.28 -12.36 -3.16
N THR A 229 -25.37 -13.07 -2.89
CA THR A 229 -25.92 -13.31 -1.55
C THR A 229 -26.29 -14.78 -1.40
N GLU A 230 -26.30 -15.27 -0.16
CA GLU A 230 -26.67 -16.63 0.21
C GLU A 230 -27.42 -16.58 1.53
N ASN A 231 -28.48 -17.35 1.66
CA ASN A 231 -29.25 -17.45 2.89
C ASN A 231 -28.44 -18.17 3.99
N ILE A 232 -28.70 -17.81 5.24
CA ILE A 232 -28.10 -18.47 6.43
C ILE A 232 -28.88 -19.71 6.77
#